data_ef70000f34836d7872209f5f6b360755
#
_entry.id   ef70000f34836d7872209f5f6b360755
#
_cell.length_a   1.000
_cell.length_b   1.000
_cell.length_c   1.000
_cell.angle_alpha   90.00
_cell.angle_beta   90.00
_cell.angle_gamma   90.00
#
_symmetry.space_group_name_H-M   'P 1'
#
loop_
_entity.id
_entity.type
_entity.pdbx_description
1 polymer ?
#
loop_
_entity_poly.entity_id
_entity_poly.type
_entity_poly.pdbx_seq_one_letter_code
_entity_poly.pdbx_strand_id
1 'polypeptide(L)'
;MSTDIHPLDQAVALTPTGAVGHYQGQTTQDYWNMVGPYGGITAAALVQAIQQHPLCLGDPLSITVNYAAALGAGRFDIEARPVRTNRSTQHWLLTITQPDQDGDAQVVTTATAVTAVRRSTWGGTDLAMPEVPSPAVVPRVPPLGGVEWLNRYDMRFLDGIIPQTWDGRETDSLTRLWVRDEPPRALDFCALAGLADVFFPRVWLRRAQRTPAGTVSITVYFHAGREELAAAGTGHLLAQARGQEFRNGFFDQSAQL
;
A
#
# COMPACT_ATOMS: atom_id res chain seq x y z
N MET A 1 -31.58 -1.69 4.31
CA MET A 1 -30.21 -1.83 4.84
C MET A 1 -29.34 -1.02 3.92
N SER A 2 -28.81 0.11 4.36
CA SER A 2 -27.77 0.84 3.61
C SER A 2 -26.56 -0.07 3.56
N THR A 3 -26.20 -0.55 2.38
CA THR A 3 -24.91 -1.24 2.19
C THR A 3 -23.87 -0.12 2.15
N ASP A 4 -23.35 0.27 3.32
CA ASP A 4 -22.25 1.21 3.36
C ASP A 4 -21.09 0.59 2.58
N ILE A 5 -20.64 1.31 1.55
CA ILE A 5 -19.48 0.89 0.73
C ILE A 5 -18.26 0.85 1.66
N HIS A 6 -17.47 -0.22 1.57
CA HIS A 6 -16.25 -0.33 2.39
C HIS A 6 -15.31 0.86 2.13
N PRO A 7 -14.66 1.44 3.17
CA PRO A 7 -13.77 2.59 3.01
C PRO A 7 -12.70 2.42 1.93
N LEU A 8 -12.11 1.22 1.81
CA LEU A 8 -11.13 0.92 0.75
C LEU A 8 -11.77 1.01 -0.63
N ASP A 9 -12.94 0.40 -0.83
CA ASP A 9 -13.62 0.42 -2.13
C ASP A 9 -14.00 1.84 -2.55
N GLN A 10 -14.38 2.69 -1.58
CA GLN A 10 -14.63 4.10 -1.81
C GLN A 10 -13.35 4.87 -2.17
N ALA A 11 -12.26 4.61 -1.46
CA ALA A 11 -10.99 5.32 -1.65
C ALA A 11 -10.27 4.97 -2.96
N VAL A 12 -10.48 3.75 -3.49
CA VAL A 12 -9.93 3.33 -4.79
C VAL A 12 -10.93 3.43 -5.93
N ALA A 13 -12.13 3.97 -5.69
CA ALA A 13 -13.14 4.14 -6.74
C ALA A 13 -12.63 5.11 -7.82
N LEU A 14 -12.68 4.67 -9.07
CA LEU A 14 -12.22 5.43 -10.23
C LEU A 14 -13.33 5.53 -11.27
N THR A 15 -13.54 6.72 -11.81
CA THR A 15 -14.46 6.99 -12.91
C THR A 15 -13.69 7.20 -14.20
N PRO A 16 -13.96 6.42 -15.28
CA PRO A 16 -13.34 6.66 -16.59
C PRO A 16 -13.68 8.06 -17.13
N THR A 17 -12.69 8.75 -17.73
CA THR A 17 -12.83 10.13 -18.23
C THR A 17 -12.66 10.23 -19.75
N GLY A 18 -13.44 9.47 -20.51
CA GLY A 18 -13.52 9.59 -21.98
C GLY A 18 -12.38 8.87 -22.75
N ALA A 19 -11.11 9.13 -22.46
CA ALA A 19 -10.00 8.43 -23.10
C ALA A 19 -9.69 7.11 -22.39
N VAL A 20 -9.33 6.08 -23.17
CA VAL A 20 -8.97 4.77 -22.61
C VAL A 20 -7.74 4.91 -21.72
N GLY A 21 -7.84 4.36 -20.50
CA GLY A 21 -6.76 4.42 -19.53
C GLY A 21 -6.70 5.72 -18.71
N HIS A 22 -7.65 6.63 -18.92
CA HIS A 22 -7.77 7.86 -18.11
C HIS A 22 -8.91 7.72 -17.11
N TYR A 23 -8.62 8.02 -15.86
CA TYR A 23 -9.55 7.88 -14.75
C TYR A 23 -9.48 9.09 -13.84
N GLN A 24 -10.59 9.39 -13.20
CA GLN A 24 -10.68 10.37 -12.13
C GLN A 24 -10.97 9.68 -10.80
N GLY A 25 -10.20 9.98 -9.78
CA GLY A 25 -10.39 9.56 -8.41
C GLY A 25 -10.61 10.73 -7.46
N GLN A 26 -10.89 10.41 -6.21
CA GLN A 26 -11.10 11.37 -5.13
C GLN A 26 -10.39 10.88 -3.87
N THR A 27 -9.59 11.75 -3.23
CA THR A 27 -9.02 11.44 -1.91
C THR A 27 -10.11 11.37 -0.86
N THR A 28 -9.98 10.47 0.11
CA THR A 28 -10.93 10.29 1.21
C THR A 28 -10.29 10.60 2.55
N GLN A 29 -11.06 11.09 3.51
CA GLN A 29 -10.58 11.34 4.87
C GLN A 29 -10.21 10.04 5.60
N ASP A 30 -10.86 8.94 5.27
CA ASP A 30 -10.62 7.62 5.87
C ASP A 30 -9.17 7.15 5.78
N TYR A 31 -8.47 7.54 4.71
CA TYR A 31 -7.06 7.19 4.50
C TYR A 31 -6.13 8.41 4.60
N TRP A 32 -6.55 9.44 5.34
CA TRP A 32 -5.74 10.64 5.53
C TRP A 32 -4.57 10.38 6.48
N ASN A 33 -3.38 10.84 6.09
CA ASN A 33 -2.18 10.88 6.89
C ASN A 33 -1.90 12.35 7.32
N MET A 34 -0.71 12.66 7.77
CA MET A 34 -0.34 13.99 8.31
C MET A 34 -0.45 15.12 7.27
N VAL A 35 -0.12 14.87 6.00
CA VAL A 35 -0.02 15.90 4.95
C VAL A 35 -0.94 15.61 3.76
N GLY A 36 -1.29 14.35 3.55
CA GLY A 36 -2.10 13.88 2.41
C GLY A 36 -2.55 12.45 2.65
N PRO A 37 -3.09 11.79 1.64
CA PRO A 37 -3.44 10.39 1.76
C PRO A 37 -2.24 9.53 2.12
N TYR A 38 -2.47 8.47 2.84
CA TYR A 38 -1.54 7.39 3.10
C TYR A 38 -0.98 6.81 1.78
N GLY A 39 0.33 6.55 1.72
CA GLY A 39 0.98 6.12 0.46
C GLY A 39 0.44 4.81 -0.09
N GLY A 40 0.10 3.87 0.78
CA GLY A 40 -0.49 2.58 0.39
C GLY A 40 -1.83 2.71 -0.33
N ILE A 41 -2.70 3.70 0.04
CA ILE A 41 -3.96 3.90 -0.68
C ILE A 41 -3.74 4.49 -2.08
N THR A 42 -2.70 5.31 -2.24
CA THR A 42 -2.29 5.82 -3.56
C THR A 42 -1.81 4.67 -4.46
N ALA A 43 -1.01 3.74 -3.92
CA ALA A 43 -0.58 2.54 -4.62
C ALA A 43 -1.78 1.63 -4.98
N ALA A 44 -2.75 1.47 -4.06
CA ALA A 44 -3.97 0.71 -4.30
C ALA A 44 -4.83 1.31 -5.43
N ALA A 45 -4.96 2.64 -5.51
CA ALA A 45 -5.67 3.32 -6.58
C ALA A 45 -5.00 3.11 -7.95
N LEU A 46 -3.65 3.08 -8.01
CA LEU A 46 -2.91 2.76 -9.23
C LEU A 46 -3.12 1.29 -9.66
N VAL A 47 -3.15 0.36 -8.71
CA VAL A 47 -3.48 -1.05 -8.99
C VAL A 47 -4.91 -1.15 -9.52
N GLN A 48 -5.86 -0.42 -8.94
CA GLN A 48 -7.25 -0.37 -9.42
C GLN A 48 -7.33 0.15 -10.87
N ALA A 49 -6.59 1.20 -11.20
CA ALA A 49 -6.55 1.75 -12.55
C ALA A 49 -6.07 0.72 -13.60
N ILE A 50 -5.06 -0.09 -13.25
CA ILE A 50 -4.58 -1.19 -14.09
C ILE A 50 -5.67 -2.26 -14.25
N GLN A 51 -6.26 -2.72 -13.13
CA GLN A 51 -7.24 -3.82 -13.15
C GLN A 51 -8.54 -3.43 -13.87
N GLN A 52 -8.91 -2.15 -13.82
CA GLN A 52 -10.10 -1.61 -14.49
C GLN A 52 -9.85 -1.31 -15.98
N HIS A 53 -8.57 -1.30 -16.41
CA HIS A 53 -8.22 -0.95 -17.78
C HIS A 53 -8.70 -2.04 -18.78
N PRO A 54 -9.44 -1.68 -19.87
CA PRO A 54 -10.04 -2.65 -20.78
C PRO A 54 -9.02 -3.56 -21.51
N LEU A 55 -7.75 -3.14 -21.60
CA LEU A 55 -6.68 -3.93 -22.20
C LEU A 55 -5.83 -4.68 -21.16
N CYS A 56 -6.24 -4.73 -19.89
CA CYS A 56 -5.44 -5.39 -18.85
C CYS A 56 -5.28 -6.89 -19.14
N LEU A 57 -4.02 -7.35 -19.17
CA LEU A 57 -3.65 -8.75 -19.36
C LEU A 57 -3.21 -9.36 -18.03
N GLY A 58 -4.01 -10.32 -17.54
CA GLY A 58 -3.67 -11.07 -16.32
C GLY A 58 -3.79 -10.24 -15.03
N ASP A 59 -3.02 -10.64 -14.01
CA ASP A 59 -3.07 -10.06 -12.68
C ASP A 59 -1.80 -9.26 -12.37
N PRO A 60 -1.85 -8.31 -11.42
CA PRO A 60 -0.66 -7.61 -10.94
C PRO A 60 0.44 -8.59 -10.51
N LEU A 61 1.66 -8.36 -11.00
CA LEU A 61 2.88 -9.07 -10.65
C LEU A 61 3.81 -8.19 -9.82
N SER A 62 3.93 -6.92 -10.22
CA SER A 62 4.66 -5.92 -9.45
C SER A 62 4.21 -4.51 -9.79
N ILE A 63 4.40 -3.61 -8.84
CA ILE A 63 4.26 -2.17 -9.04
C ILE A 63 5.37 -1.44 -8.29
N THR A 64 5.98 -0.44 -8.93
CA THR A 64 6.88 0.53 -8.30
C THR A 64 6.23 1.90 -8.39
N VAL A 65 6.02 2.54 -7.24
CA VAL A 65 5.40 3.87 -7.12
C VAL A 65 6.44 4.85 -6.61
N ASN A 66 6.57 6.00 -7.26
CA ASN A 66 7.43 7.11 -6.85
C ASN A 66 6.54 8.29 -6.45
N TYR A 67 6.65 8.73 -5.22
CA TYR A 67 5.89 9.84 -4.64
C TYR A 67 6.66 11.14 -4.88
N ALA A 68 6.37 11.82 -5.99
CA ALA A 68 7.07 13.04 -6.40
C ALA A 68 6.63 14.27 -5.60
N ALA A 69 5.37 14.31 -5.19
CA ALA A 69 4.80 15.34 -4.33
C ALA A 69 3.67 14.75 -3.47
N ALA A 70 3.27 15.48 -2.42
CA ALA A 70 2.10 15.12 -1.64
C ALA A 70 0.82 15.28 -2.48
N LEU A 71 0.00 14.24 -2.51
CA LEU A 71 -1.36 14.34 -3.07
C LEU A 71 -2.23 15.13 -2.10
N GLY A 72 -2.87 16.20 -2.58
CA GLY A 72 -3.75 17.04 -1.77
C GLY A 72 -5.17 16.47 -1.64
N ALA A 73 -6.00 17.16 -0.82
CA ALA A 73 -7.41 16.84 -0.73
C ALA A 73 -8.14 17.19 -2.03
N GLY A 74 -9.02 16.31 -2.49
CA GLY A 74 -9.86 16.57 -3.65
C GLY A 74 -9.69 15.55 -4.76
N ARG A 75 -10.02 15.97 -5.97
CA ARG A 75 -9.94 15.14 -7.17
C ARG A 75 -8.50 15.01 -7.65
N PHE A 76 -8.21 13.89 -8.27
CA PHE A 76 -6.97 13.64 -8.99
C PHE A 76 -7.26 12.83 -10.25
N ASP A 77 -6.39 12.92 -11.22
CA ASP A 77 -6.50 12.17 -12.47
C ASP A 77 -5.39 11.12 -12.55
N ILE A 78 -5.73 9.93 -13.06
CA ILE A 78 -4.79 8.84 -13.33
C ILE A 78 -4.75 8.59 -14.83
N GLU A 79 -3.55 8.58 -15.40
CA GLU A 79 -3.29 7.95 -16.69
C GLU A 79 -2.61 6.60 -16.46
N ALA A 80 -3.22 5.51 -16.95
CA ALA A 80 -2.67 4.17 -16.95
C ALA A 80 -2.46 3.71 -18.40
N ARG A 81 -1.21 3.57 -18.83
CA ARG A 81 -0.86 3.27 -20.21
C ARG A 81 -0.09 1.95 -20.32
N PRO A 82 -0.62 0.93 -21.03
CA PRO A 82 0.16 -0.25 -21.37
C PRO A 82 1.19 0.12 -22.43
N VAL A 83 2.48 -0.01 -22.11
CA VAL A 83 3.58 0.35 -23.04
C VAL A 83 4.08 -0.83 -23.85
N ARG A 84 3.89 -2.05 -23.32
CA ARG A 84 4.24 -3.28 -24.03
C ARG A 84 3.36 -4.41 -23.56
N THR A 85 2.71 -5.10 -24.49
CA THR A 85 1.98 -6.33 -24.25
C THR A 85 2.70 -7.48 -24.97
N ASN A 86 3.10 -8.48 -24.21
CA ASN A 86 3.65 -9.73 -24.70
C ASN A 86 2.61 -10.84 -24.57
N ARG A 87 2.97 -12.09 -24.88
CA ARG A 87 2.06 -13.23 -24.80
C ARG A 87 1.49 -13.46 -23.39
N SER A 88 2.28 -13.21 -22.34
CA SER A 88 1.91 -13.52 -20.95
C SER A 88 2.25 -12.42 -19.95
N THR A 89 2.84 -11.32 -20.38
CA THR A 89 3.20 -10.18 -19.53
C THR A 89 2.81 -8.88 -20.21
N GLN A 90 2.44 -7.89 -19.41
CA GLN A 90 2.15 -6.55 -19.89
C GLN A 90 2.80 -5.52 -18.97
N HIS A 91 3.46 -4.55 -19.58
CA HIS A 91 4.21 -3.51 -18.88
C HIS A 91 3.46 -2.18 -18.96
N TRP A 92 3.43 -1.45 -17.84
CA TRP A 92 2.63 -0.25 -17.64
C TRP A 92 3.47 0.94 -17.23
N LEU A 93 3.06 2.11 -17.68
CA LEU A 93 3.44 3.40 -17.09
C LEU A 93 2.16 4.07 -16.56
N LEU A 94 2.25 4.63 -15.35
CA LEU A 94 1.14 5.33 -14.73
C LEU A 94 1.62 6.68 -14.18
N THR A 95 0.72 7.66 -14.22
CA THR A 95 0.90 8.96 -13.57
C THR A 95 -0.36 9.33 -12.81
N ILE A 96 -0.17 9.99 -11.66
CA ILE A 96 -1.25 10.74 -11.00
C ILE A 96 -0.93 12.21 -11.16
N THR A 97 -1.91 12.98 -11.61
CA THR A 97 -1.84 14.43 -11.70
C THR A 97 -2.90 15.06 -10.82
N GLN A 98 -2.58 16.22 -10.29
CA GLN A 98 -3.51 17.06 -9.54
C GLN A 98 -3.23 18.52 -9.87
N PRO A 99 -4.26 19.40 -9.94
CA PRO A 99 -4.03 20.83 -10.13
C PRO A 99 -3.19 21.41 -8.99
N ASP A 100 -2.25 22.27 -9.31
CA ASP A 100 -1.54 23.08 -8.34
C ASP A 100 -2.35 24.32 -7.92
N GLN A 101 -1.72 25.25 -7.20
CA GLN A 101 -2.37 26.47 -6.72
C GLN A 101 -2.80 27.42 -7.85
N ASP A 102 -2.14 27.34 -9.01
CA ASP A 102 -2.44 28.14 -10.20
C ASP A 102 -3.43 27.44 -11.14
N GLY A 103 -3.82 26.19 -10.81
CA GLY A 103 -4.72 25.35 -11.59
C GLY A 103 -4.04 24.53 -12.68
N ASP A 104 -2.72 24.56 -12.76
CA ASP A 104 -1.93 23.79 -13.72
C ASP A 104 -1.78 22.34 -13.25
N ALA A 105 -1.94 21.38 -14.17
CA ALA A 105 -1.81 19.97 -13.86
C ALA A 105 -0.36 19.59 -13.52
N GLN A 106 -0.11 19.19 -12.27
CA GLN A 106 1.19 18.71 -11.81
C GLN A 106 1.19 17.20 -11.60
N VAL A 107 2.27 16.55 -12.03
CA VAL A 107 2.51 15.13 -11.72
C VAL A 107 2.94 15.00 -10.27
N VAL A 108 2.09 14.38 -9.45
CA VAL A 108 2.37 14.14 -8.02
C VAL A 108 2.89 12.72 -7.75
N THR A 109 2.58 11.77 -8.64
CA THR A 109 3.03 10.38 -8.51
C THR A 109 3.32 9.80 -9.89
N THR A 110 4.41 9.03 -10.01
CA THR A 110 4.69 8.20 -11.17
C THR A 110 4.80 6.74 -10.76
N ALA A 111 4.42 5.82 -11.66
CA ALA A 111 4.58 4.40 -11.39
C ALA A 111 4.90 3.59 -12.64
N THR A 112 5.57 2.47 -12.42
CA THR A 112 5.71 1.37 -13.38
C THR A 112 5.10 0.12 -12.81
N ALA A 113 4.46 -0.70 -13.65
CA ALA A 113 3.90 -1.97 -13.19
C ALA A 113 4.04 -3.06 -14.25
N VAL A 114 3.95 -4.29 -13.79
CA VAL A 114 3.85 -5.47 -14.64
C VAL A 114 2.64 -6.27 -14.22
N THR A 115 1.81 -6.63 -15.19
CA THR A 115 0.77 -7.65 -15.04
C THR A 115 1.15 -8.90 -15.81
N ALA A 116 0.65 -10.06 -15.37
CA ALA A 116 0.99 -11.33 -15.99
C ALA A 116 -0.15 -12.35 -15.90
N VAL A 117 -0.26 -13.18 -16.94
CA VAL A 117 -1.07 -14.39 -16.90
C VAL A 117 -0.35 -15.43 -16.04
N ARG A 118 -0.91 -15.75 -14.89
CA ARG A 118 -0.36 -16.77 -13.99
C ARG A 118 -0.61 -18.17 -14.56
N ARG A 119 0.37 -19.04 -14.39
CA ARG A 119 0.32 -20.42 -14.88
C ARG A 119 0.69 -21.35 -13.74
N SER A 120 0.07 -22.53 -13.70
CA SER A 120 0.50 -23.60 -12.81
C SER A 120 1.88 -24.09 -13.25
N THR A 121 2.87 -23.89 -12.41
CA THR A 121 4.27 -24.30 -12.62
C THR A 121 4.85 -24.75 -11.28
N TRP A 122 6.10 -25.19 -11.29
CA TRP A 122 6.82 -25.41 -10.05
C TRP A 122 6.82 -24.15 -9.19
N GLY A 123 6.64 -24.29 -7.88
CA GLY A 123 6.71 -23.22 -6.90
C GLY A 123 7.51 -23.64 -5.67
N GLY A 124 8.11 -22.68 -4.98
CA GLY A 124 8.84 -22.87 -3.74
C GLY A 124 9.10 -21.51 -3.07
N THR A 125 9.34 -21.53 -1.77
CA THR A 125 9.76 -20.35 -1.01
C THR A 125 10.92 -20.71 -0.10
N ASP A 126 11.94 -19.86 -0.07
CA ASP A 126 13.06 -19.96 0.86
C ASP A 126 12.83 -19.13 2.13
N LEU A 127 11.79 -18.28 2.11
CA LEU A 127 11.39 -17.49 3.26
C LEU A 127 10.45 -18.30 4.15
N ALA A 128 10.91 -18.67 5.33
CA ALA A 128 10.07 -19.35 6.31
C ALA A 128 9.17 -18.36 7.04
N MET A 129 7.87 -18.72 7.18
CA MET A 129 6.96 -17.97 8.01
C MET A 129 7.36 -18.09 9.48
N PRO A 130 7.55 -17.00 10.23
CA PRO A 130 7.91 -17.06 11.63
C PRO A 130 6.85 -17.77 12.47
N GLU A 131 7.29 -18.57 13.46
CA GLU A 131 6.40 -19.11 14.48
C GLU A 131 5.97 -17.98 15.44
N VAL A 132 4.68 -17.65 15.47
CA VAL A 132 4.13 -16.58 16.27
C VAL A 132 2.75 -16.97 16.84
N PRO A 133 2.33 -16.36 17.96
CA PRO A 133 0.98 -16.56 18.49
C PRO A 133 -0.09 -16.19 17.45
N SER A 134 -1.21 -16.94 17.48
CA SER A 134 -2.38 -16.64 16.64
C SER A 134 -2.88 -15.21 16.83
N PRO A 135 -3.42 -14.54 15.80
CA PRO A 135 -3.99 -13.20 15.94
C PRO A 135 -5.12 -13.13 16.98
N ALA A 136 -5.81 -14.25 17.26
CA ALA A 136 -6.88 -14.28 18.24
C ALA A 136 -6.41 -13.99 19.69
N VAL A 137 -5.15 -14.28 20.00
CA VAL A 137 -4.58 -14.08 21.35
C VAL A 137 -3.67 -12.86 21.46
N VAL A 138 -3.37 -12.19 20.36
CA VAL A 138 -2.58 -10.96 20.35
C VAL A 138 -3.51 -9.74 20.45
N PRO A 139 -3.36 -8.87 21.46
CA PRO A 139 -4.23 -7.72 21.63
C PRO A 139 -4.18 -6.78 20.42
N ARG A 140 -5.34 -6.27 20.01
CA ARG A 140 -5.41 -5.15 19.06
C ARG A 140 -4.83 -3.90 19.73
N VAL A 141 -3.98 -3.18 19.01
CA VAL A 141 -3.50 -1.88 19.47
C VAL A 141 -4.51 -0.83 19.04
N PRO A 142 -5.00 0.00 19.97
CA PRO A 142 -5.86 1.13 19.62
C PRO A 142 -5.12 2.06 18.66
N PRO A 143 -5.81 2.64 17.66
CA PRO A 143 -5.19 3.60 16.77
C PRO A 143 -4.55 4.74 17.55
N LEU A 144 -3.33 5.11 17.18
CA LEU A 144 -2.67 6.29 17.71
C LEU A 144 -3.38 7.51 17.13
N GLY A 145 -3.97 8.35 18.00
CA GLY A 145 -4.76 9.50 17.58
C GLY A 145 -4.00 10.46 16.66
N GLY A 146 -4.75 11.13 15.77
CA GLY A 146 -4.25 12.16 14.86
C GLY A 146 -3.88 11.70 13.45
N VAL A 147 -4.04 10.40 13.12
CA VAL A 147 -3.80 9.86 11.78
C VAL A 147 -4.93 8.90 11.42
N GLU A 148 -5.79 9.30 10.49
CA GLU A 148 -7.06 8.60 10.21
C GLU A 148 -6.89 7.21 9.58
N TRP A 149 -5.90 7.03 8.70
CA TRP A 149 -5.69 5.75 8.04
C TRP A 149 -5.43 4.59 9.00
N LEU A 150 -4.89 4.85 10.20
CA LEU A 150 -4.68 3.83 11.24
C LEU A 150 -6.00 3.20 11.72
N ASN A 151 -7.12 3.92 11.60
CA ASN A 151 -8.45 3.41 11.92
C ASN A 151 -8.96 2.38 10.89
N ARG A 152 -8.32 2.30 9.73
CA ARG A 152 -8.71 1.41 8.63
C ARG A 152 -8.02 0.06 8.67
N TYR A 153 -7.22 -0.20 9.72
CA TYR A 153 -6.53 -1.48 9.90
C TYR A 153 -6.67 -2.01 11.33
N ASP A 154 -6.95 -3.32 11.47
CA ASP A 154 -6.80 -4.06 12.74
C ASP A 154 -5.35 -4.52 12.83
N MET A 155 -4.54 -3.83 13.63
CA MET A 155 -3.11 -4.11 13.84
C MET A 155 -2.87 -4.72 15.21
N ARG A 156 -2.15 -5.85 15.25
CA ARG A 156 -1.82 -6.59 16.47
C ARG A 156 -0.31 -6.86 16.47
N PHE A 157 0.42 -6.03 17.19
CA PHE A 157 1.87 -6.07 17.22
C PHE A 157 2.40 -7.25 18.04
N LEU A 158 3.34 -7.97 17.45
CA LEU A 158 4.13 -9.02 18.07
C LEU A 158 5.44 -8.47 18.60
N ASP A 159 6.11 -7.65 17.77
CA ASP A 159 7.38 -6.99 18.07
C ASP A 159 7.41 -5.60 17.45
N GLY A 160 8.26 -4.73 18.00
CA GLY A 160 8.61 -3.46 17.37
C GLY A 160 7.43 -2.53 17.15
N ILE A 161 6.58 -2.36 18.16
CA ILE A 161 5.55 -1.31 18.16
C ILE A 161 6.22 0.07 18.15
N ILE A 162 5.52 1.08 17.64
CA ILE A 162 5.98 2.47 17.66
C ILE A 162 6.43 2.87 19.08
N PRO A 163 7.59 3.53 19.25
CA PRO A 163 8.10 3.91 20.57
C PRO A 163 7.06 4.72 21.37
N GLN A 164 6.83 4.30 22.60
CA GLN A 164 5.99 5.05 23.54
C GLN A 164 6.78 6.18 24.21
N THR A 165 8.08 5.99 24.32
CA THR A 165 9.03 6.97 24.86
C THR A 165 10.02 7.36 23.77
N TRP A 166 10.18 8.66 23.56
CA TRP A 166 11.06 9.23 22.53
C TRP A 166 12.36 9.73 23.18
N ASP A 167 13.12 8.81 23.74
CA ASP A 167 14.30 9.07 24.57
C ASP A 167 15.63 8.93 23.80
N GLY A 168 15.58 8.65 22.51
CA GLY A 168 16.75 8.48 21.66
C GLY A 168 17.45 7.12 21.81
N ARG A 169 16.86 6.17 22.55
CA ARG A 169 17.44 4.85 22.72
C ARG A 169 17.41 4.06 21.42
N GLU A 170 18.59 3.68 20.96
CA GLU A 170 18.71 2.86 19.75
C GLU A 170 18.25 1.42 20.00
N THR A 171 17.42 0.91 19.09
CA THR A 171 16.93 -0.48 19.10
C THR A 171 17.01 -1.10 17.71
N ASP A 172 16.67 -2.38 17.57
CA ASP A 172 16.42 -3.02 16.26
C ASP A 172 15.22 -2.34 15.56
N SER A 173 15.25 -2.30 14.25
CA SER A 173 14.17 -1.72 13.43
C SER A 173 13.11 -2.74 12.99
N LEU A 174 13.17 -3.98 13.49
CA LEU A 174 12.18 -5.02 13.16
C LEU A 174 10.82 -4.70 13.77
N THR A 175 9.79 -4.76 12.96
CA THR A 175 8.39 -4.87 13.39
C THR A 175 7.80 -6.15 12.85
N ARG A 176 7.03 -6.86 13.69
CA ARG A 176 6.14 -7.95 13.28
C ARG A 176 4.75 -7.69 13.84
N LEU A 177 3.74 -7.88 13.01
CA LEU A 177 2.35 -7.70 13.41
C LEU A 177 1.40 -8.57 12.58
N TRP A 178 0.25 -8.89 13.15
CA TRP A 178 -0.91 -9.31 12.38
C TRP A 178 -1.67 -8.07 11.92
N VAL A 179 -2.10 -8.06 10.66
CA VAL A 179 -2.84 -6.93 10.10
C VAL A 179 -3.92 -7.40 9.13
N ARG A 180 -5.03 -6.68 9.10
CA ARG A 180 -6.10 -6.80 8.09
C ARG A 180 -6.83 -5.47 7.95
N ASP A 181 -7.68 -5.35 6.93
CA ASP A 181 -8.59 -4.21 6.81
C ASP A 181 -9.57 -4.13 7.99
N GLU A 182 -9.95 -2.90 8.35
CA GLU A 182 -10.98 -2.59 9.33
C GLU A 182 -11.96 -1.55 8.75
N PRO A 183 -13.24 -1.89 8.54
CA PRO A 183 -13.89 -3.19 8.81
C PRO A 183 -13.27 -4.34 8.02
N PRO A 184 -13.47 -5.61 8.47
CA PRO A 184 -12.94 -6.77 7.75
C PRO A 184 -13.48 -6.83 6.31
N ARG A 185 -12.56 -6.94 5.34
CA ARG A 185 -12.85 -7.05 3.90
C ARG A 185 -12.10 -8.23 3.31
N ALA A 186 -12.67 -8.87 2.30
CA ALA A 186 -11.96 -9.91 1.55
C ALA A 186 -10.74 -9.32 0.85
N LEU A 187 -9.61 -10.03 0.96
CA LEU A 187 -8.34 -9.59 0.40
C LEU A 187 -8.37 -9.63 -1.13
N ASP A 188 -7.86 -8.56 -1.73
CA ASP A 188 -7.60 -8.44 -3.16
C ASP A 188 -6.28 -7.70 -3.42
N PHE A 189 -5.92 -7.46 -4.68
CA PHE A 189 -4.66 -6.79 -5.01
C PHE A 189 -4.61 -5.34 -4.56
N CYS A 190 -5.73 -4.64 -4.49
CA CYS A 190 -5.80 -3.27 -3.98
C CYS A 190 -5.57 -3.25 -2.46
N ALA A 191 -6.24 -4.14 -1.72
CA ALA A 191 -6.03 -4.29 -0.28
C ALA A 191 -4.57 -4.67 0.02
N LEU A 192 -4.00 -5.63 -0.72
CA LEU A 192 -2.61 -6.04 -0.53
C LEU A 192 -1.62 -4.91 -0.84
N ALA A 193 -1.86 -4.10 -1.87
CA ALA A 193 -1.04 -2.92 -2.16
C ALA A 193 -1.12 -1.88 -1.02
N GLY A 194 -2.31 -1.66 -0.46
CA GLY A 194 -2.48 -0.82 0.72
C GLY A 194 -1.74 -1.37 1.94
N LEU A 195 -1.93 -2.65 2.24
CA LEU A 195 -1.27 -3.32 3.36
C LEU A 195 0.26 -3.36 3.26
N ALA A 196 0.83 -3.30 2.05
CA ALA A 196 2.28 -3.28 1.86
C ALA A 196 2.98 -2.06 2.46
N ASP A 197 2.25 -0.97 2.74
CA ASP A 197 2.79 0.28 3.28
C ASP A 197 2.37 0.55 4.75
N VAL A 198 1.79 -0.42 5.47
CA VAL A 198 1.27 -0.20 6.84
C VAL A 198 2.35 0.05 7.91
N PHE A 199 3.60 -0.04 7.55
CA PHE A 199 4.70 0.09 8.49
C PHE A 199 5.10 1.56 8.68
N PHE A 200 5.11 2.03 9.93
CA PHE A 200 5.62 3.35 10.25
C PHE A 200 7.12 3.47 9.92
N PRO A 201 7.69 4.69 9.79
CA PRO A 201 9.10 4.89 9.43
C PRO A 201 10.07 4.12 10.36
N ARG A 202 10.90 3.26 9.79
CA ARG A 202 11.83 2.41 10.55
C ARG A 202 12.83 3.21 11.40
N VAL A 203 13.16 4.43 10.97
CA VAL A 203 14.03 5.33 11.72
C VAL A 203 13.45 5.69 13.10
N TRP A 204 12.12 5.73 13.23
CA TRP A 204 11.49 6.02 14.53
C TRP A 204 11.74 4.91 15.55
N LEU A 205 11.64 3.64 15.12
CA LEU A 205 11.95 2.50 15.98
C LEU A 205 13.45 2.42 16.25
N ARG A 206 14.27 2.58 15.18
CA ARG A 206 15.73 2.46 15.26
C ARG A 206 16.37 3.45 16.20
N ARG A 207 15.82 4.67 16.31
CA ARG A 207 16.39 5.77 17.09
C ARG A 207 15.52 6.29 18.22
N ALA A 208 14.26 5.85 18.37
CA ALA A 208 13.29 6.42 19.32
C ALA A 208 13.28 7.97 19.31
N GLN A 209 13.29 8.56 18.11
CA GLN A 209 13.22 10.01 17.88
C GLN A 209 12.15 10.34 16.84
N ARG A 210 11.36 11.38 17.12
CA ARG A 210 10.38 11.90 16.16
C ARG A 210 11.10 12.65 15.04
N THR A 211 11.41 11.95 13.97
CA THR A 211 12.07 12.51 12.80
C THR A 211 11.02 12.60 11.68
N PRO A 212 10.84 13.76 11.04
CA PRO A 212 10.01 13.84 9.84
C PRO A 212 10.49 12.82 8.80
N ALA A 213 9.58 12.05 8.25
CA ALA A 213 9.87 11.05 7.24
C ALA A 213 8.70 10.93 6.28
N GLY A 214 9.00 10.80 5.00
CA GLY A 214 8.02 10.57 3.93
C GLY A 214 8.55 9.49 3.00
N THR A 215 7.66 8.70 2.44
CA THR A 215 7.99 7.66 1.48
C THR A 215 8.39 8.31 0.14
N VAL A 216 9.59 8.00 -0.34
CA VAL A 216 10.06 8.44 -1.66
C VAL A 216 9.59 7.48 -2.75
N SER A 217 9.72 6.17 -2.48
CA SER A 217 9.25 5.13 -3.39
C SER A 217 8.91 3.84 -2.64
N ILE A 218 8.04 3.05 -3.25
CA ILE A 218 7.72 1.68 -2.81
C ILE A 218 7.67 0.75 -4.02
N THR A 219 8.20 -0.46 -3.85
CA THR A 219 8.02 -1.55 -4.82
C THR A 219 7.30 -2.71 -4.14
N VAL A 220 6.21 -3.16 -4.74
CA VAL A 220 5.44 -4.31 -4.27
C VAL A 220 5.51 -5.42 -5.32
N TYR A 221 5.86 -6.63 -4.89
CA TYR A 221 5.80 -7.86 -5.68
C TYR A 221 4.64 -8.71 -5.18
N PHE A 222 3.68 -9.01 -6.06
CA PHE A 222 2.51 -9.81 -5.74
C PHE A 222 2.80 -11.28 -6.08
N HIS A 223 3.17 -12.07 -5.08
CA HIS A 223 3.42 -13.51 -5.26
C HIS A 223 2.10 -14.30 -5.29
N ALA A 224 1.12 -13.92 -4.47
CA ALA A 224 -0.21 -14.51 -4.44
C ALA A 224 -1.01 -14.19 -5.71
N GLY A 225 -1.76 -15.17 -6.20
CA GLY A 225 -2.78 -14.98 -7.23
C GLY A 225 -4.18 -14.79 -6.61
N ARG A 226 -5.20 -14.71 -7.47
CA ARG A 226 -6.60 -14.51 -7.03
C ARG A 226 -7.10 -15.63 -6.11
N GLU A 227 -6.67 -16.86 -6.33
CA GLU A 227 -7.10 -18.01 -5.54
C GLU A 227 -6.57 -17.94 -4.12
N GLU A 228 -5.27 -17.62 -3.94
CA GLU A 228 -4.66 -17.45 -2.64
C GLU A 228 -5.24 -16.24 -1.89
N LEU A 229 -5.48 -15.12 -2.57
CA LEU A 229 -6.11 -13.95 -1.98
C LEU A 229 -7.55 -14.26 -1.53
N ALA A 230 -8.32 -14.95 -2.35
CA ALA A 230 -9.67 -15.38 -2.00
C ALA A 230 -9.67 -16.37 -0.81
N ALA A 231 -8.71 -17.28 -0.74
CA ALA A 231 -8.55 -18.22 0.37
C ALA A 231 -8.19 -17.53 1.69
N ALA A 232 -7.41 -16.45 1.64
CA ALA A 232 -7.11 -15.61 2.82
C ALA A 232 -8.38 -14.93 3.38
N GLY A 233 -9.34 -14.64 2.52
CA GLY A 233 -10.63 -14.07 2.88
C GLY A 233 -10.49 -12.76 3.64
N THR A 234 -11.12 -12.68 4.82
CA THR A 234 -11.06 -11.52 5.73
C THR A 234 -10.06 -11.72 6.89
N GLY A 235 -9.18 -12.72 6.77
CA GLY A 235 -8.22 -13.07 7.80
C GLY A 235 -7.11 -12.03 7.96
N HIS A 236 -6.37 -12.14 9.08
CA HIS A 236 -5.16 -11.35 9.26
C HIS A 236 -4.01 -11.94 8.44
N LEU A 237 -3.19 -11.08 7.87
CA LEU A 237 -1.87 -11.42 7.33
C LEU A 237 -0.81 -11.21 8.40
N LEU A 238 0.17 -12.12 8.47
CA LEU A 238 1.39 -11.87 9.22
C LEU A 238 2.30 -10.97 8.38
N ALA A 239 2.66 -9.84 8.94
CA ALA A 239 3.46 -8.84 8.27
C ALA A 239 4.71 -8.50 9.08
N GLN A 240 5.85 -8.34 8.41
CA GLN A 240 7.08 -7.89 9.04
C GLN A 240 7.82 -6.88 8.17
N ALA A 241 8.52 -5.94 8.82
CA ALA A 241 9.39 -4.99 8.13
C ALA A 241 10.65 -4.72 8.95
N ARG A 242 11.76 -4.47 8.24
CA ARG A 242 13.05 -4.08 8.81
C ARG A 242 13.76 -3.08 7.90
N GLY A 243 14.39 -2.06 8.48
CA GLY A 243 15.32 -1.18 7.77
C GLY A 243 16.66 -1.88 7.58
N GLN A 244 17.33 -1.62 6.46
CA GLN A 244 18.64 -2.18 6.14
C GLN A 244 19.74 -1.15 6.39
N GLU A 245 19.60 0.06 5.81
CA GLU A 245 20.58 1.14 5.89
C GLU A 245 19.90 2.47 6.28
N PHE A 246 20.58 3.26 7.11
CA PHE A 246 20.14 4.58 7.57
C PHE A 246 21.30 5.55 7.40
N ARG A 247 21.29 6.38 6.35
CA ARG A 247 22.41 7.25 6.03
C ARG A 247 21.98 8.48 5.25
N ASN A 248 22.67 9.60 5.46
CA ASN A 248 22.54 10.83 4.68
C ASN A 248 21.08 11.35 4.55
N GLY A 249 20.26 11.18 5.59
CA GLY A 249 18.87 11.62 5.59
C GLY A 249 17.89 10.66 4.90
N PHE A 250 18.35 9.48 4.48
CA PHE A 250 17.54 8.44 3.87
C PHE A 250 17.64 7.13 4.66
N PHE A 251 16.64 6.30 4.52
CA PHE A 251 16.67 4.90 4.93
C PHE A 251 15.87 4.05 3.94
N ASP A 252 16.20 2.79 3.87
CA ASP A 252 15.40 1.80 3.18
C ASP A 252 14.67 0.88 4.17
N GLN A 253 13.70 0.16 3.67
CA GLN A 253 13.10 -0.96 4.40
C GLN A 253 12.67 -2.06 3.43
N SER A 254 12.74 -3.30 3.88
CA SER A 254 12.08 -4.43 3.26
C SER A 254 10.94 -4.93 4.15
N ALA A 255 9.88 -5.41 3.51
CA ALA A 255 8.71 -5.96 4.19
C ALA A 255 8.24 -7.24 3.50
N GLN A 256 7.59 -8.10 4.26
CA GLN A 256 6.90 -9.30 3.80
C GLN A 256 5.53 -9.38 4.46
N LEU A 257 4.55 -9.82 3.69
CA LEU A 257 3.19 -10.08 4.14
C LEU A 257 2.75 -11.46 3.64
#